data_4724f044ebbf9b2fb4773d1f7983111a
#
_entry.id   4724f044ebbf9b2fb4773d1f7983111a
#
_cell.length_a   1.000
_cell.length_b   1.000
_cell.length_c   1.000
_cell.angle_alpha   90.00
_cell.angle_beta   90.00
_cell.angle_gamma   90.00
#
_symmetry.space_group_name_H-M   'P 1'
#
loop_
_entity.id
_entity.type
_entity.pdbx_description
1 polymer ?
#
loop_
_entity_poly.entity_id
_entity_poly.type
_entity_poly.pdbx_seq_one_letter_code
_entity_poly.pdbx_strand_id
1 'polypeptide(L)'
;MIYVIYVQSGREHDVVAALRDKNINAYAPAHDLLERKGGVWRMVRRMIFPTYVFVNSEGITDELYYTVKNTVGVLRFLGRPPTPLPMSEEVRLRWILDVENLTVSRGYINSGKVTITEGLLKGREHCIVKYSRRRKRCTLYCEINGVAAELEKI
;
A
#
# COMPACT_ATOMS: atom_id res chain seq x y z
N MET A 1 -4.46 12.62 11.03
CA MET A 1 -3.86 11.42 11.66
C MET A 1 -4.37 10.17 10.94
N ILE A 2 -3.51 9.18 10.79
CA ILE A 2 -3.85 7.91 10.15
C ILE A 2 -4.05 6.84 11.20
N TYR A 3 -5.24 6.24 11.21
CA TYR A 3 -5.58 5.10 12.05
C TYR A 3 -5.63 3.85 11.21
N VAL A 4 -5.30 2.71 11.81
CA VAL A 4 -5.33 1.41 11.14
C VAL A 4 -6.49 0.59 11.66
N ILE A 5 -7.19 -0.07 10.75
CA ILE A 5 -8.29 -0.97 11.06
C ILE A 5 -7.93 -2.36 10.56
N TYR A 6 -8.11 -3.38 11.40
CA TYR A 6 -8.07 -4.76 10.96
C TYR A 6 -9.40 -5.14 10.33
N VAL A 7 -9.33 -5.76 9.17
CA VAL A 7 -10.50 -6.25 8.44
C VAL A 7 -10.35 -7.71 8.06
N GLN A 8 -11.44 -8.36 7.73
CA GLN A 8 -11.41 -9.71 7.21
C GLN A 8 -10.64 -9.76 5.88
N SER A 9 -9.82 -10.78 5.71
CA SER A 9 -9.05 -10.98 4.47
C SER A 9 -9.96 -11.01 3.24
N GLY A 10 -9.60 -10.23 2.23
CA GLY A 10 -10.38 -10.10 1.00
C GLY A 10 -11.50 -9.05 1.07
N ARG A 11 -11.73 -8.43 2.22
CA ARG A 11 -12.78 -7.43 2.42
C ARG A 11 -12.27 -5.98 2.43
N GLU A 12 -11.01 -5.76 2.16
CA GLU A 12 -10.38 -4.44 2.25
C GLU A 12 -11.11 -3.40 1.38
N HIS A 13 -11.35 -3.71 0.11
CA HIS A 13 -12.03 -2.80 -0.80
C HIS A 13 -13.51 -2.59 -0.44
N ASP A 14 -14.20 -3.63 0.01
CA ASP A 14 -15.58 -3.53 0.46
C ASP A 14 -15.71 -2.60 1.66
N VAL A 15 -14.79 -2.70 2.62
CA VAL A 15 -14.76 -1.83 3.80
C VAL A 15 -14.47 -0.39 3.39
N VAL A 16 -13.49 -0.17 2.52
CA VAL A 16 -13.17 1.17 2.01
C VAL A 16 -14.38 1.81 1.34
N ALA A 17 -15.06 1.08 0.46
CA ALA A 17 -16.26 1.58 -0.22
C ALA A 17 -17.37 1.94 0.78
N ALA A 18 -17.65 1.08 1.75
CA ALA A 18 -18.65 1.31 2.78
C ALA A 18 -18.34 2.53 3.64
N LEU A 19 -17.08 2.73 4.01
CA LEU A 19 -16.64 3.88 4.80
C LEU A 19 -16.71 5.18 3.99
N ARG A 20 -16.29 5.16 2.74
CA ARG A 20 -16.36 6.32 1.84
C ARG A 20 -17.79 6.76 1.59
N ASP A 21 -18.73 5.83 1.49
CA ASP A 21 -20.17 6.15 1.37
C ASP A 21 -20.70 6.94 2.58
N LYS A 22 -20.03 6.86 3.72
CA LYS A 22 -20.33 7.60 4.94
C LYS A 22 -19.42 8.81 5.15
N ASN A 23 -18.76 9.27 4.09
CA ASN A 23 -17.84 10.41 4.11
C ASN A 23 -16.62 10.23 5.05
N ILE A 24 -16.21 9.00 5.24
CA ILE A 24 -14.99 8.67 5.99
C ILE A 24 -13.86 8.43 4.99
N ASN A 25 -12.74 9.13 5.17
CA ASN A 25 -11.56 8.97 4.32
C ASN A 25 -10.84 7.68 4.65
N ALA A 26 -11.06 6.66 3.83
CA ALA A 26 -10.49 5.33 4.01
C ALA A 26 -9.64 4.93 2.80
N TYR A 27 -8.58 4.17 3.04
CA TYR A 27 -7.62 3.76 2.02
C TYR A 27 -7.19 2.31 2.23
N ALA A 28 -7.09 1.57 1.13
CA ALA A 28 -6.52 0.23 1.10
C ALA A 28 -5.68 0.10 -0.19
N PRO A 29 -4.43 0.59 -0.17
CA PRO A 29 -3.62 0.64 -1.38
C PRO A 29 -3.28 -0.77 -1.88
N ALA A 30 -3.35 -0.93 -3.20
CA ALA A 30 -3.00 -2.15 -3.90
C ALA A 30 -1.81 -1.90 -4.83
N HIS A 31 -1.19 -2.95 -5.32
CA HIS A 31 -0.15 -2.87 -6.31
C HIS A 31 -0.28 -3.99 -7.35
N ASP A 32 0.17 -3.68 -8.56
CA ASP A 32 0.29 -4.66 -9.62
C ASP A 32 1.65 -5.34 -9.50
N LEU A 33 1.64 -6.66 -9.40
CA LEU A 33 2.84 -7.49 -9.31
C LEU A 33 2.97 -8.36 -10.55
N LEU A 34 4.20 -8.64 -10.94
CA LEU A 34 4.50 -9.65 -11.93
C LEU A 34 4.78 -10.98 -11.21
N GLU A 35 3.98 -11.99 -11.50
CA GLU A 35 4.13 -13.33 -10.96
C GLU A 35 4.35 -14.33 -12.09
N ARG A 36 5.31 -15.24 -11.90
CA ARG A 36 5.61 -16.30 -12.85
C ARG A 36 4.93 -17.59 -12.43
N LYS A 37 4.10 -18.13 -13.30
CA LYS A 37 3.45 -19.42 -13.11
C LYS A 37 3.51 -20.22 -14.40
N GLY A 38 4.00 -21.46 -14.36
CA GLY A 38 4.14 -22.32 -15.54
C GLY A 38 5.02 -21.70 -16.63
N GLY A 39 6.07 -20.97 -16.26
CA GLY A 39 6.98 -20.29 -17.19
C GLY A 39 6.45 -18.99 -17.78
N VAL A 40 5.24 -18.58 -17.44
CA VAL A 40 4.60 -17.37 -17.99
C VAL A 40 4.49 -16.31 -16.90
N TRP A 41 4.91 -15.09 -17.22
CA TRP A 41 4.72 -13.92 -16.37
C TRP A 41 3.31 -13.35 -16.55
N ARG A 42 2.62 -13.13 -15.41
CA ARG A 42 1.29 -12.52 -15.39
C ARG A 42 1.27 -11.34 -14.43
N MET A 43 0.47 -10.34 -14.76
CA MET A 43 0.21 -9.22 -13.85
C MET A 43 -0.94 -9.59 -12.92
N VAL A 44 -0.71 -9.47 -11.62
CA VAL A 44 -1.71 -9.75 -10.57
C VAL A 44 -1.79 -8.55 -9.66
N ARG A 45 -3.00 -8.18 -9.27
CA ARG A 45 -3.21 -7.12 -8.28
C ARG A 45 -3.27 -7.70 -6.89
N ARG A 46 -2.48 -7.17 -5.97
CA ARG A 46 -2.42 -7.59 -4.58
C ARG A 46 -2.55 -6.38 -3.66
N MET A 47 -3.09 -6.59 -2.46
CA MET A 47 -3.05 -5.57 -1.43
C MET A 47 -1.61 -5.37 -0.95
N ILE A 48 -1.19 -4.11 -0.77
CA ILE A 48 0.13 -3.81 -0.20
C ILE A 48 0.14 -4.20 1.28
N PHE A 49 -0.95 -3.90 1.99
CA PHE A 49 -1.12 -4.24 3.40
C PHE A 49 -2.36 -5.13 3.57
N PRO A 50 -2.25 -6.45 3.34
CA PRO A 50 -3.40 -7.34 3.49
C PRO A 50 -4.00 -7.25 4.90
N THR A 51 -5.32 -7.27 4.99
CA THR A 51 -6.12 -7.17 6.22
C THR A 51 -6.10 -5.80 6.92
N TYR A 52 -5.48 -4.79 6.31
CA TYR A 52 -5.46 -3.43 6.85
C TYR A 52 -6.24 -2.47 5.97
N VAL A 53 -6.99 -1.58 6.63
CA VAL A 53 -7.58 -0.40 6.02
C VAL A 53 -7.14 0.80 6.84
N PHE A 54 -6.76 1.87 6.15
CA PHE A 54 -6.29 3.10 6.79
C PHE A 54 -7.40 4.14 6.77
N VAL A 55 -7.58 4.82 7.89
CA VAL A 55 -8.57 5.92 8.02
C VAL A 55 -7.84 7.20 8.37
N ASN A 56 -8.07 8.25 7.58
CA ASN A 56 -7.55 9.58 7.87
C ASN A 56 -8.61 10.40 8.60
N SER A 57 -8.31 10.80 9.82
CA SER A 57 -9.20 11.61 10.65
C SER A 57 -8.39 12.44 11.63
N GLU A 58 -8.91 13.59 12.07
CA GLU A 58 -8.28 14.41 13.09
C GLU A 58 -8.35 13.78 14.49
N GLY A 59 -9.23 12.84 14.70
CA GLY A 59 -9.41 12.10 15.94
C GLY A 59 -10.52 11.07 15.77
N ILE A 60 -10.74 10.27 16.81
CA ILE A 60 -11.79 9.27 16.82
C ILE A 60 -12.90 9.73 17.74
N THR A 61 -13.99 10.20 17.15
CA THR A 61 -15.24 10.50 17.88
C THR A 61 -16.00 9.19 18.14
N ASP A 62 -16.91 9.20 19.10
CA ASP A 62 -17.76 8.02 19.36
C ASP A 62 -18.57 7.62 18.12
N GLU A 63 -19.08 8.60 17.37
CA GLU A 63 -19.80 8.35 16.13
C GLU A 63 -18.92 7.64 15.10
N LEU A 64 -17.70 8.14 14.87
CA LEU A 64 -16.76 7.54 13.95
C LEU A 64 -16.37 6.12 14.39
N TYR A 65 -16.09 5.95 15.68
CA TYR A 65 -15.72 4.66 16.25
C TYR A 65 -16.78 3.60 15.97
N TYR A 66 -18.04 3.88 16.32
CA TYR A 66 -19.12 2.92 16.14
C TYR A 66 -19.50 2.72 14.67
N THR A 67 -19.42 3.76 13.86
CA THR A 67 -19.64 3.63 12.41
C THR A 67 -18.63 2.68 11.78
N VAL A 68 -17.37 2.82 12.12
CA VAL A 68 -16.30 1.92 11.63
C VAL A 68 -16.49 0.53 12.17
N LYS A 69 -16.67 0.39 13.48
CA LYS A 69 -16.80 -0.91 14.14
C LYS A 69 -17.99 -1.72 13.63
N ASN A 70 -19.10 -1.06 13.28
CA ASN A 70 -20.31 -1.70 12.78
C ASN A 70 -20.28 -1.94 11.26
N THR A 71 -19.24 -1.54 10.57
CA THR A 71 -19.08 -1.81 9.14
C THR A 71 -18.77 -3.29 8.93
N VAL A 72 -19.51 -3.92 8.00
CA VAL A 72 -19.31 -5.34 7.67
C VAL A 72 -17.88 -5.56 7.17
N GLY A 73 -17.20 -6.54 7.74
CA GLY A 73 -15.81 -6.86 7.41
C GLY A 73 -14.78 -6.28 8.37
N VAL A 74 -15.15 -5.27 9.15
CA VAL A 74 -14.26 -4.68 10.16
C VAL A 74 -14.19 -5.58 11.39
N LEU A 75 -12.97 -5.89 11.84
CA LEU A 75 -12.73 -6.66 13.05
C LEU A 75 -12.47 -5.74 14.24
N ARG A 76 -11.54 -4.79 14.13
CA ARG A 76 -11.21 -3.85 15.21
C ARG A 76 -10.26 -2.75 14.73
N PHE A 77 -10.19 -1.67 15.50
CA PHE A 77 -9.10 -0.70 15.37
C PHE A 77 -7.79 -1.26 15.91
N LEU A 78 -6.68 -0.78 15.38
CA LEU A 78 -5.37 -1.00 15.98
C LEU A 78 -5.21 -0.10 17.21
N GLY A 79 -4.87 -0.73 18.33
CA GLY A 79 -4.71 -0.05 19.62
C GLY A 79 -6.01 0.02 20.43
N ARG A 80 -5.87 0.07 21.75
CA ARG A 80 -6.95 0.22 22.74
C ARG A 80 -6.55 1.29 23.76
N PRO A 81 -7.07 2.53 23.63
CA PRO A 81 -7.98 3.05 22.57
C PRO A 81 -7.32 3.11 21.19
N PRO A 82 -8.09 3.38 20.12
CA PRO A 82 -7.52 3.51 18.79
C PRO A 82 -6.34 4.49 18.79
N THR A 83 -5.19 4.04 18.29
CA THR A 83 -3.94 4.80 18.32
C THR A 83 -3.52 5.13 16.90
N PRO A 84 -3.29 6.42 16.56
CA PRO A 84 -2.84 6.78 15.23
C PRO A 84 -1.41 6.32 14.98
N LEU A 85 -1.05 6.19 13.71
CA LEU A 85 0.34 5.94 13.33
C LEU A 85 1.22 7.11 13.81
N PRO A 86 2.46 6.81 14.23
CA PRO A 86 3.44 7.86 14.48
C PRO A 86 3.62 8.75 13.25
N MET A 87 3.87 10.05 13.46
CA MET A 87 4.05 11.00 12.37
C MET A 87 5.14 10.55 11.38
N SER A 88 6.21 9.94 11.89
CA SER A 88 7.29 9.41 11.05
C SER A 88 6.83 8.33 10.08
N GLU A 89 5.91 7.47 10.49
CA GLU A 89 5.33 6.44 9.63
C GLU A 89 4.30 7.04 8.68
N GLU A 90 3.46 7.93 9.17
CA GLU A 90 2.45 8.61 8.36
C GLU A 90 3.08 9.34 7.17
N VAL A 91 4.16 10.09 7.38
CA VAL A 91 4.88 10.81 6.32
C VAL A 91 5.41 9.85 5.26
N ARG A 92 5.91 8.69 5.67
CA ARG A 92 6.43 7.68 4.73
C ARG A 92 5.35 7.01 3.90
N LEU A 93 4.16 6.83 4.45
CA LEU A 93 3.08 6.09 3.82
C LEU A 93 2.15 6.97 2.99
N ARG A 94 2.09 8.27 3.26
CA ARG A 94 1.09 9.15 2.68
C ARG A 94 1.04 9.10 1.15
N TRP A 95 2.18 9.15 0.50
CA TRP A 95 2.23 9.11 -0.98
C TRP A 95 1.71 7.79 -1.56
N ILE A 96 1.75 6.70 -0.78
CA ILE A 96 1.23 5.40 -1.18
C ILE A 96 -0.28 5.34 -0.94
N LEU A 97 -0.74 5.89 0.18
CA LEU A 97 -2.17 5.93 0.49
C LEU A 97 -2.95 6.77 -0.50
N ASP A 98 -2.35 7.86 -1.00
CA ASP A 98 -2.96 8.73 -2.00
C ASP A 98 -3.04 8.08 -3.39
N VAL A 99 -2.28 7.01 -3.62
CA VAL A 99 -2.30 6.23 -4.85
C VAL A 99 -3.05 4.93 -4.60
N GLU A 100 -4.22 4.76 -5.18
CA GLU A 100 -5.06 3.58 -4.95
C GLU A 100 -4.42 2.28 -5.46
N ASN A 101 -3.62 2.37 -6.53
CA ASN A 101 -2.95 1.23 -7.12
C ASN A 101 -1.56 1.59 -7.65
N LEU A 102 -0.53 0.90 -7.16
CA LEU A 102 0.83 1.03 -7.65
C LEU A 102 1.02 0.15 -8.88
N THR A 103 1.22 0.78 -10.03
CA THR A 103 1.52 0.06 -11.27
C THR A 103 2.97 -0.38 -11.34
N VAL A 104 3.29 -1.28 -12.28
CA VAL A 104 4.66 -1.74 -12.51
C VAL A 104 5.51 -0.57 -13.02
N SER A 105 6.60 -0.30 -12.33
CA SER A 105 7.59 0.69 -12.79
C SER A 105 8.61 0.04 -13.71
N ARG A 106 9.18 0.81 -14.63
CA ARG A 106 10.21 0.36 -15.57
C ARG A 106 11.40 1.28 -15.54
N GLY A 107 12.55 0.70 -15.80
CA GLY A 107 13.78 1.46 -15.82
C GLY A 107 14.98 0.58 -16.10
N TYR A 108 16.15 1.02 -15.68
CA TYR A 108 17.40 0.30 -15.91
C TYR A 108 18.36 0.47 -14.75
N ILE A 109 19.32 -0.46 -14.68
CA ILE A 109 20.42 -0.42 -13.72
C ILE A 109 21.72 -0.24 -14.50
N ASN A 110 22.44 0.82 -14.20
CA ASN A 110 23.75 1.09 -14.79
C ASN A 110 24.77 1.30 -13.68
N SER A 111 25.80 0.46 -13.63
CA SER A 111 26.86 0.51 -12.61
C SER A 111 26.33 0.56 -11.18
N GLY A 112 25.30 -0.23 -10.90
CA GLY A 112 24.66 -0.29 -9.59
C GLY A 112 23.66 0.84 -9.29
N LYS A 113 23.53 1.80 -10.19
CA LYS A 113 22.58 2.91 -10.05
C LYS A 113 21.29 2.60 -10.79
N VAL A 114 20.17 2.69 -10.07
CA VAL A 114 18.83 2.50 -10.64
C VAL A 114 18.31 3.81 -11.19
N THR A 115 17.78 3.76 -12.41
CA THR A 115 17.06 4.87 -13.02
C THR A 115 15.69 4.38 -13.47
N ILE A 116 14.63 5.00 -12.98
CA ILE A 116 13.26 4.66 -13.34
C ILE A 116 12.81 5.61 -14.45
N THR A 117 12.36 5.03 -15.56
CA THR A 117 11.88 5.79 -16.74
C THR A 117 10.38 5.94 -16.77
N GLU A 118 9.64 4.98 -16.23
CA GLU A 118 8.18 4.96 -16.20
C GLU A 118 7.66 4.45 -14.86
N GLY A 119 6.47 4.92 -14.48
CA GLY A 119 5.76 4.44 -13.31
C GLY A 119 5.95 5.31 -12.09
N LEU A 120 5.33 4.90 -10.99
CA LEU A 120 5.28 5.68 -9.75
C LEU A 120 6.63 5.84 -9.05
N LEU A 121 7.56 4.94 -9.30
CA LEU A 121 8.91 5.04 -8.72
C LEU A 121 9.80 6.05 -9.45
N LYS A 122 9.34 6.62 -10.55
CA LYS A 122 10.09 7.67 -11.27
C LYS A 122 10.27 8.89 -10.36
N GLY A 123 11.51 9.29 -10.17
CA GLY A 123 11.87 10.36 -9.24
C GLY A 123 11.92 9.92 -7.77
N ARG A 124 11.66 8.64 -7.50
CA ARG A 124 11.70 8.06 -6.14
C ARG A 124 12.72 6.94 -6.01
N GLU A 125 13.74 6.94 -6.86
CA GLU A 125 14.80 5.93 -6.84
C GLU A 125 15.50 5.83 -5.49
N HIS A 126 15.57 6.95 -4.75
CA HIS A 126 16.12 7.01 -3.39
C HIS A 126 15.34 6.16 -2.39
N CYS A 127 14.08 5.83 -2.67
CA CYS A 127 13.27 4.94 -1.82
C CYS A 127 13.59 3.47 -2.02
N ILE A 128 14.30 3.11 -3.09
CA ILE A 128 14.61 1.72 -3.43
C ILE A 128 15.83 1.29 -2.62
N VAL A 129 15.63 0.35 -1.71
CA VAL A 129 16.69 -0.22 -0.86
C VAL A 129 17.32 -1.43 -1.53
N LYS A 130 16.52 -2.25 -2.19
CA LYS A 130 16.95 -3.51 -2.77
C LYS A 130 16.09 -3.84 -3.99
N TYR A 131 16.71 -4.50 -4.97
CA TYR A 131 16.04 -4.98 -6.16
C TYR A 131 16.36 -6.45 -6.45
N SER A 132 15.33 -7.24 -6.74
CA SER A 132 15.46 -8.63 -7.19
C SER A 132 15.09 -8.74 -8.66
N ARG A 133 16.07 -8.97 -9.53
CA ARG A 133 15.83 -9.20 -10.97
C ARG A 133 15.00 -10.45 -11.22
N ARG A 134 15.27 -11.50 -10.45
CA ARG A 134 14.57 -12.79 -10.57
C ARG A 134 13.07 -12.64 -10.32
N ARG A 135 12.70 -11.87 -9.30
CA ARG A 135 11.30 -11.66 -8.91
C ARG A 135 10.68 -10.43 -9.57
N LYS A 136 11.47 -9.57 -10.21
CA LYS A 136 11.05 -8.27 -10.74
C LYS A 136 10.36 -7.41 -9.69
N ARG A 137 10.97 -7.31 -8.51
CA ARG A 137 10.45 -6.59 -7.35
C ARG A 137 11.50 -5.77 -6.64
N CYS A 138 11.07 -4.58 -6.21
CA CYS A 138 11.87 -3.70 -5.35
C CYS A 138 11.40 -3.81 -3.91
N THR A 139 12.31 -3.63 -2.97
CA THR A 139 12.00 -3.33 -1.59
C THR A 139 12.17 -1.83 -1.37
N LEU A 140 11.13 -1.17 -0.88
CA LEU A 140 11.17 0.25 -0.58
C LEU A 140 11.51 0.48 0.89
N TYR A 141 12.13 1.59 1.15
CA TYR A 141 12.61 1.95 2.48
C TYR A 141 11.50 2.13 3.54
N CYS A 142 10.27 2.33 3.14
CA CYS A 142 9.10 2.38 4.03
C CYS A 142 8.54 0.99 4.39
N GLU A 143 9.39 -0.03 4.37
CA GLU A 143 9.06 -1.44 4.69
C GLU A 143 8.07 -2.11 3.75
N ILE A 144 7.84 -1.52 2.58
CA ILE A 144 7.03 -2.15 1.55
C ILE A 144 7.91 -3.10 0.76
N ASN A 145 7.67 -4.38 0.94
CA ASN A 145 8.35 -5.43 0.21
C ASN A 145 7.62 -5.76 -1.09
N GLY A 146 8.37 -5.92 -2.16
CA GLY A 146 7.84 -6.53 -3.37
C GLY A 146 7.04 -5.63 -4.28
N VAL A 147 7.36 -4.35 -4.38
CA VAL A 147 6.81 -3.46 -5.42
C VAL A 147 7.37 -3.86 -6.78
N ALA A 148 6.48 -4.09 -7.75
CA ALA A 148 6.90 -4.56 -9.06
C ALA A 148 7.68 -3.49 -9.84
N ALA A 149 8.82 -3.89 -10.37
CA ALA A 149 9.62 -3.08 -11.27
C ALA A 149 10.37 -3.97 -12.26
N GLU A 150 10.32 -3.60 -13.53
CA GLU A 150 11.14 -4.22 -14.58
C GLU A 150 12.35 -3.35 -14.85
N LEU A 151 13.52 -3.81 -14.43
CA LEU A 151 14.77 -3.10 -14.62
C LEU A 151 15.71 -3.90 -15.52
N GLU A 152 16.09 -3.29 -16.63
CA GLU A 152 17.09 -3.83 -17.55
C GLU A 152 18.49 -3.50 -17.02
N LYS A 153 19.40 -4.43 -17.17
CA LYS A 153 20.79 -4.20 -16.82
C LYS A 153 21.55 -3.70 -18.05
N ILE A 154 22.12 -2.54 -17.90
CA ILE A 154 23.00 -1.94 -18.94
C ILE A 154 24.47 -2.21 -18.60
#